data_707121815ff8a797dbc66da0c6746e31
#
_entry.id   707121815ff8a797dbc66da0c6746e31
#
_cell.length_a   1.000
_cell.length_b   1.000
_cell.length_c   1.000
_cell.angle_alpha   90.00
_cell.angle_beta   90.00
_cell.angle_gamma   90.00
#
_symmetry.space_group_name_H-M   'P 1'
#
loop_
_entity.id
_entity.type
_entity.pdbx_description
1 polymer ?
#
loop_
_entity_poly.entity_id
_entity_poly.type
_entity_poly.pdbx_seq_one_letter_code
_entity_poly.pdbx_strand_id
1 'polypeptide(L)'
;LAGLQSAAEQLAGRRTQLDGIATDFATALNDWSAAGLDVNNNAGQPMLDATGGGVALAPLITGPDLVPAANATDGAFGNLATLSSTVRTASGAEDRWTALVASHAQVVSSSKTNVDVTSARKDIAFSARDAVSGVDLDQEAADLLRFQQAYSACAHIIQVARDTLDEILQLF
;
A
#
# COMPACT_ATOMS: atom_id res chain seq x y z
N LEU A 1 -4.81 -11.16 -9.10
CA LEU A 1 -6.23 -10.95 -8.79
C LEU A 1 -6.50 -10.94 -7.27
N ALA A 2 -6.00 -11.94 -6.50
CA ALA A 2 -6.21 -12.01 -5.05
C ALA A 2 -5.74 -10.75 -4.29
N GLY A 3 -4.61 -10.15 -4.66
CA GLY A 3 -4.11 -8.92 -4.05
C GLY A 3 -5.02 -7.71 -4.30
N LEU A 4 -5.61 -7.60 -5.49
CA LEU A 4 -6.58 -6.53 -5.79
C LEU A 4 -7.89 -6.71 -5.02
N GLN A 5 -8.36 -7.94 -4.87
CA GLN A 5 -9.53 -8.24 -4.06
C GLN A 5 -9.30 -7.89 -2.59
N SER A 6 -8.17 -8.32 -2.02
CA SER A 6 -7.80 -7.98 -0.65
C SER A 6 -7.68 -6.46 -0.43
N ALA A 7 -7.11 -5.73 -1.40
CA ALA A 7 -7.02 -4.27 -1.33
C ALA A 7 -8.41 -3.61 -1.37
N ALA A 8 -9.34 -4.12 -2.20
CA ALA A 8 -10.69 -3.61 -2.29
C ALA A 8 -11.48 -3.85 -0.98
N GLU A 9 -11.35 -5.03 -0.39
CA GLU A 9 -11.97 -5.36 0.91
C GLU A 9 -11.43 -4.47 2.04
N GLN A 10 -10.12 -4.24 2.08
CA GLN A 10 -9.50 -3.35 3.05
C GLN A 10 -9.99 -1.90 2.87
N LEU A 11 -10.09 -1.42 1.62
CA LEU A 11 -10.60 -0.08 1.33
C LEU A 11 -12.06 0.08 1.76
N ALA A 12 -12.91 -0.92 1.47
CA ALA A 12 -14.29 -0.93 1.93
C ALA A 12 -14.39 -0.89 3.46
N GLY A 13 -13.59 -1.68 4.16
CA GLY A 13 -13.52 -1.66 5.63
C GLY A 13 -13.06 -0.30 6.18
N ARG A 14 -12.07 0.36 5.55
CA ARG A 14 -11.63 1.70 5.94
C ARG A 14 -12.71 2.75 5.73
N ARG A 15 -13.44 2.65 4.64
CA ARG A 15 -14.57 3.53 4.37
C ARG A 15 -15.62 3.41 5.47
N THR A 16 -16.02 2.19 5.82
CA THR A 16 -16.99 1.95 6.92
C THR A 16 -16.48 2.53 8.26
N GLN A 17 -15.19 2.41 8.55
CA GLN A 17 -14.62 3.01 9.77
C GLN A 17 -14.67 4.53 9.74
N LEU A 18 -14.36 5.16 8.60
CA LEU A 18 -14.48 6.61 8.41
C LEU A 18 -15.91 7.09 8.54
N ASP A 19 -16.85 6.38 7.95
CA ASP A 19 -18.28 6.69 8.04
C ASP A 19 -18.76 6.61 9.50
N GLY A 20 -18.30 5.61 10.25
CA GLY A 20 -18.58 5.50 11.68
C GLY A 20 -17.99 6.66 12.50
N ILE A 21 -16.75 7.07 12.23
CA ILE A 21 -16.12 8.20 12.91
C ILE A 21 -16.89 9.51 12.62
N ALA A 22 -17.28 9.73 11.37
CA ALA A 22 -18.04 10.91 10.98
C ALA A 22 -19.43 10.96 11.64
N THR A 23 -20.11 9.81 11.70
CA THR A 23 -21.42 9.69 12.37
C THR A 23 -21.31 9.95 13.86
N ASP A 24 -20.31 9.38 14.53
CA ASP A 24 -20.09 9.60 15.96
C ASP A 24 -19.75 11.06 16.26
N PHE A 25 -18.91 11.68 15.42
CA PHE A 25 -18.57 13.10 15.55
C PHE A 25 -19.80 13.99 15.37
N ALA A 26 -20.60 13.74 14.33
CA ALA A 26 -21.84 14.48 14.07
C ALA A 26 -22.84 14.30 15.22
N THR A 27 -23.00 13.08 15.72
CA THR A 27 -23.89 12.80 16.86
C THR A 27 -23.44 13.56 18.09
N ALA A 28 -22.16 13.47 18.47
CA ALA A 28 -21.63 14.18 19.64
C ALA A 28 -21.81 15.70 19.52
N LEU A 29 -21.58 16.28 18.34
CA LEU A 29 -21.78 17.70 18.12
C LEU A 29 -23.25 18.11 18.11
N ASN A 30 -24.11 17.30 17.54
CA ASN A 30 -25.55 17.54 17.51
C ASN A 30 -26.17 17.42 18.92
N ASP A 31 -25.75 16.44 19.71
CA ASP A 31 -26.17 16.29 21.11
C ASP A 31 -25.70 17.48 21.98
N TRP A 32 -24.45 17.92 21.76
CA TRP A 32 -23.93 19.13 22.38
C TRP A 32 -24.77 20.36 21.99
N SER A 33 -25.11 20.50 20.72
CA SER A 33 -25.94 21.57 20.21
C SER A 33 -27.32 21.56 20.88
N ALA A 34 -27.98 20.42 20.92
CA ALA A 34 -29.32 20.27 21.52
C ALA A 34 -29.39 20.61 23.01
N ALA A 35 -28.24 20.44 23.73
CA ALA A 35 -28.13 20.79 25.14
C ALA A 35 -27.95 22.30 25.40
N GLY A 36 -27.63 23.07 24.34
CA GLY A 36 -27.38 24.51 24.44
C GLY A 36 -28.56 25.36 23.96
N LEU A 37 -28.40 26.66 24.13
CA LEU A 37 -29.37 27.69 23.70
C LEU A 37 -28.69 28.66 22.73
N ASP A 38 -29.39 29.02 21.66
CA ASP A 38 -28.99 30.05 20.71
C ASP A 38 -29.15 31.48 21.29
N VAL A 39 -28.79 32.49 20.52
CA VAL A 39 -28.92 33.91 20.94
C VAL A 39 -30.37 34.35 21.19
N ASN A 40 -31.35 33.61 20.64
CA ASN A 40 -32.78 33.87 20.83
C ASN A 40 -33.39 33.03 21.96
N ASN A 41 -32.55 32.31 22.71
CA ASN A 41 -32.94 31.41 23.80
C ASN A 41 -33.75 30.19 23.34
N ASN A 42 -33.55 29.77 22.07
CA ASN A 42 -34.11 28.51 21.54
C ASN A 42 -33.10 27.35 21.71
N ALA A 43 -33.62 26.14 21.85
CA ALA A 43 -32.77 24.96 21.87
C ALA A 43 -31.97 24.85 20.56
N GLY A 44 -30.69 24.46 20.67
CA GLY A 44 -29.82 24.29 19.53
C GLY A 44 -30.34 23.25 18.54
N GLN A 45 -30.16 23.53 17.26
CA GLN A 45 -30.53 22.65 16.15
C GLN A 45 -29.35 21.74 15.77
N PRO A 46 -29.57 20.63 15.07
CA PRO A 46 -28.48 19.83 14.54
C PRO A 46 -27.49 20.66 13.71
N MET A 47 -26.21 20.53 14.00
CA MET A 47 -25.13 21.30 13.37
C MET A 47 -24.54 20.60 12.17
N LEU A 48 -24.56 19.27 12.19
CA LEU A 48 -23.96 18.43 11.13
C LEU A 48 -24.98 17.39 10.63
N ASP A 49 -24.98 17.19 9.32
CA ASP A 49 -25.60 16.05 8.66
C ASP A 49 -24.51 15.02 8.31
N ALA A 50 -24.68 13.79 8.81
CA ALA A 50 -23.82 12.64 8.51
C ALA A 50 -24.56 11.50 7.80
N THR A 51 -25.74 11.74 7.26
CA THR A 51 -26.55 10.70 6.60
C THR A 51 -25.88 10.07 5.39
N GLY A 52 -24.98 10.79 4.73
CA GLY A 52 -24.14 10.30 3.64
C GLY A 52 -22.79 9.70 4.05
N GLY A 53 -22.55 9.49 5.34
CA GLY A 53 -21.26 9.05 5.88
C GLY A 53 -20.18 10.14 5.84
N GLY A 54 -18.92 9.74 6.07
CA GLY A 54 -17.80 10.67 6.17
C GLY A 54 -17.52 11.48 4.90
N VAL A 55 -17.92 10.98 3.74
CA VAL A 55 -17.73 11.66 2.44
C VAL A 55 -18.72 12.81 2.22
N ALA A 56 -19.87 12.75 2.89
CA ALA A 56 -20.95 13.70 2.73
C ALA A 56 -21.32 14.42 4.04
N LEU A 57 -20.38 14.47 4.99
CA LEU A 57 -20.54 15.26 6.20
C LEU A 57 -20.72 16.73 5.83
N ALA A 58 -21.86 17.32 6.17
CA ALA A 58 -22.23 18.68 5.78
C ALA A 58 -22.68 19.51 6.97
N PRO A 59 -22.33 20.81 7.03
CA PRO A 59 -22.85 21.71 8.04
C PRO A 59 -24.32 22.04 7.73
N LEU A 60 -25.15 22.02 8.76
CA LEU A 60 -26.57 22.42 8.69
C LEU A 60 -26.81 23.84 9.16
N ILE A 61 -25.89 24.40 9.97
CA ILE A 61 -25.98 25.78 10.45
C ILE A 61 -25.46 26.75 9.39
N THR A 62 -26.23 27.81 9.16
CA THR A 62 -25.95 28.83 8.11
C THR A 62 -25.48 30.15 8.68
N GLY A 63 -25.50 30.35 9.99
CA GLY A 63 -25.10 31.62 10.63
C GLY A 63 -24.65 31.44 12.08
N PRO A 64 -23.84 32.41 12.59
CA PRO A 64 -23.31 32.38 13.95
C PRO A 64 -24.40 32.46 15.03
N ASP A 65 -25.52 33.09 14.72
CA ASP A 65 -26.64 33.28 15.65
C ASP A 65 -27.34 31.96 16.01
N LEU A 66 -27.16 30.92 15.20
CA LEU A 66 -27.68 29.60 15.44
C LEU A 66 -26.75 28.71 16.29
N VAL A 67 -25.58 29.20 16.64
CA VAL A 67 -24.63 28.46 17.49
C VAL A 67 -25.14 28.47 18.94
N PRO A 68 -25.41 27.30 19.55
CA PRO A 68 -25.97 27.23 20.91
C PRO A 68 -24.87 27.38 21.97
N ALA A 69 -24.37 28.59 22.10
CA ALA A 69 -23.27 28.92 22.99
C ALA A 69 -23.69 28.98 24.48
N ALA A 70 -24.95 29.37 24.76
CA ALA A 70 -25.49 29.53 26.09
C ALA A 70 -26.05 28.21 26.66
N ASN A 71 -26.17 28.13 27.96
CA ASN A 71 -27.01 27.17 28.65
C ASN A 71 -27.79 27.86 29.80
N ALA A 72 -28.81 27.17 30.29
CA ALA A 72 -29.70 27.73 31.34
C ALA A 72 -28.99 27.91 32.69
N THR A 73 -27.87 27.26 32.95
CA THR A 73 -27.19 27.21 34.24
C THR A 73 -26.02 28.19 34.30
N ASP A 74 -25.18 28.22 33.27
CA ASP A 74 -23.88 28.92 33.31
C ASP A 74 -23.87 30.17 32.42
N GLY A 75 -25.01 30.54 31.83
CA GLY A 75 -25.18 31.79 31.08
C GLY A 75 -24.70 31.74 29.63
N ALA A 76 -24.33 32.90 29.06
CA ALA A 76 -24.18 33.14 27.64
C ALA A 76 -23.11 32.25 26.90
N PHE A 77 -22.15 31.69 27.65
CA PHE A 77 -21.09 30.84 27.07
C PHE A 77 -20.97 29.48 27.75
N GLY A 78 -21.93 29.13 28.61
CA GLY A 78 -21.88 27.92 29.43
C GLY A 78 -21.82 26.64 28.58
N ASN A 79 -22.59 26.57 27.51
CA ASN A 79 -22.55 25.42 26.61
C ASN A 79 -21.24 25.36 25.81
N LEU A 80 -20.74 26.50 25.32
CA LEU A 80 -19.48 26.59 24.61
C LEU A 80 -18.29 26.08 25.42
N ALA A 81 -18.29 26.32 26.74
CA ALA A 81 -17.25 25.84 27.66
C ALA A 81 -17.17 24.31 27.72
N THR A 82 -18.26 23.61 27.48
CA THR A 82 -18.32 22.13 27.47
C THR A 82 -17.96 21.48 26.12
N LEU A 83 -17.88 22.26 25.05
CA LEU A 83 -17.66 21.73 23.69
C LEU A 83 -16.43 20.84 23.61
N SER A 84 -15.31 21.26 24.15
CA SER A 84 -14.05 20.52 24.07
C SER A 84 -14.12 19.17 24.81
N SER A 85 -14.78 19.09 25.94
CA SER A 85 -14.97 17.86 26.70
C SER A 85 -15.98 16.92 26.08
N THR A 86 -16.96 17.44 25.32
CA THR A 86 -17.97 16.64 24.64
C THR A 86 -17.40 16.02 23.35
N VAL A 87 -16.63 16.78 22.59
CA VAL A 87 -16.08 16.30 21.31
C VAL A 87 -14.81 15.45 21.51
N ARG A 88 -14.01 15.74 22.57
CA ARG A 88 -12.76 15.04 22.90
C ARG A 88 -12.93 14.01 24.02
N THR A 89 -13.94 13.20 23.91
CA THR A 89 -14.14 12.08 24.83
C THR A 89 -13.15 10.96 24.58
N ALA A 90 -12.80 10.21 25.62
CA ALA A 90 -12.05 8.96 25.45
C ALA A 90 -12.78 8.00 24.51
N SER A 91 -12.09 7.45 23.54
CA SER A 91 -12.66 6.65 22.43
C SER A 91 -13.61 7.43 21.50
N GLY A 92 -13.59 8.76 21.54
CA GLY A 92 -14.33 9.62 20.62
C GLY A 92 -13.75 9.63 19.21
N ALA A 93 -14.28 10.52 18.38
CA ALA A 93 -13.91 10.59 16.94
C ALA A 93 -12.41 10.86 16.72
N GLU A 94 -11.78 11.70 17.56
CA GLU A 94 -10.35 12.04 17.48
C GLU A 94 -9.46 10.81 17.78
N ASP A 95 -9.74 10.06 18.83
CA ASP A 95 -9.01 8.84 19.19
C ASP A 95 -9.19 7.76 18.12
N ARG A 96 -10.40 7.59 17.63
CA ARG A 96 -10.72 6.61 16.58
C ARG A 96 -10.05 6.98 15.24
N TRP A 97 -10.00 8.27 14.90
CA TRP A 97 -9.25 8.73 13.73
C TRP A 97 -7.76 8.43 13.87
N THR A 98 -7.17 8.75 15.02
CA THR A 98 -5.76 8.48 15.30
C THR A 98 -5.45 6.98 15.20
N ALA A 99 -6.30 6.12 15.79
CA ALA A 99 -6.17 4.67 15.70
C ALA A 99 -6.30 4.16 14.26
N LEU A 100 -7.24 4.72 13.49
CA LEU A 100 -7.41 4.39 12.07
C LEU A 100 -6.17 4.71 11.25
N VAL A 101 -5.62 5.92 11.41
CA VAL A 101 -4.40 6.35 10.72
C VAL A 101 -3.20 5.48 11.11
N ALA A 102 -3.01 5.19 12.39
CA ALA A 102 -1.93 4.34 12.88
C ALA A 102 -2.04 2.90 12.32
N SER A 103 -3.23 2.33 12.34
CA SER A 103 -3.45 0.98 11.78
C SER A 103 -3.24 0.93 10.27
N HIS A 104 -3.62 1.99 9.56
CA HIS A 104 -3.38 2.09 8.12
C HIS A 104 -1.89 2.20 7.80
N ALA A 105 -1.16 3.04 8.54
CA ALA A 105 0.29 3.18 8.40
C ALA A 105 1.01 1.83 8.63
N GLN A 106 0.58 1.05 9.61
CA GLN A 106 1.12 -0.28 9.88
C GLN A 106 0.87 -1.25 8.70
N VAL A 107 -0.33 -1.26 8.13
CA VAL A 107 -0.67 -2.08 6.96
C VAL A 107 0.18 -1.69 5.75
N VAL A 108 0.33 -0.40 5.48
CA VAL A 108 1.17 0.09 4.39
C VAL A 108 2.63 -0.31 4.59
N SER A 109 3.17 -0.14 5.80
CA SER A 109 4.54 -0.52 6.14
C SER A 109 4.79 -2.02 5.95
N SER A 110 3.90 -2.87 6.47
CA SER A 110 4.04 -4.32 6.32
C SER A 110 3.88 -4.77 4.86
N SER A 111 2.99 -4.15 4.10
CA SER A 111 2.82 -4.43 2.68
C SER A 111 4.07 -4.07 1.88
N LYS A 112 4.70 -2.93 2.18
CA LYS A 112 5.97 -2.52 1.56
C LYS A 112 7.08 -3.54 1.86
N THR A 113 7.23 -3.93 3.13
CA THR A 113 8.22 -4.95 3.52
C THR A 113 7.97 -6.27 2.79
N ASN A 114 6.71 -6.70 2.63
CA ASN A 114 6.38 -7.92 1.90
C ASN A 114 6.73 -7.82 0.41
N VAL A 115 6.55 -6.67 -0.22
CA VAL A 115 6.98 -6.41 -1.61
C VAL A 115 8.49 -6.53 -1.73
N ASP A 116 9.25 -5.89 -0.84
CA ASP A 116 10.71 -5.92 -0.85
C ASP A 116 11.25 -7.36 -0.66
N VAL A 117 10.72 -8.11 0.31
CA VAL A 117 11.07 -9.52 0.54
C VAL A 117 10.72 -10.40 -0.65
N THR A 118 9.56 -10.20 -1.25
CA THR A 118 9.13 -11.01 -2.41
C THR A 118 10.00 -10.70 -3.63
N SER A 119 10.37 -9.43 -3.84
CA SER A 119 11.29 -9.03 -4.90
C SER A 119 12.67 -9.67 -4.71
N ALA A 120 13.23 -9.61 -3.50
CA ALA A 120 14.50 -10.24 -3.19
C ALA A 120 14.47 -11.77 -3.42
N ARG A 121 13.40 -12.44 -3.01
CA ARG A 121 13.22 -13.89 -3.28
C ARG A 121 13.15 -14.20 -4.77
N LYS A 122 12.46 -13.36 -5.53
CA LYS A 122 12.39 -13.47 -6.98
C LYS A 122 13.80 -13.37 -7.61
N ASP A 123 14.58 -12.37 -7.20
CA ASP A 123 15.92 -12.14 -7.74
C ASP A 123 16.88 -13.30 -7.39
N ILE A 124 16.80 -13.84 -6.17
CA ILE A 124 17.54 -15.04 -5.77
C ILE A 124 17.14 -16.24 -6.62
N ALA A 125 15.83 -16.44 -6.86
CA ALA A 125 15.35 -17.55 -7.69
C ALA A 125 15.82 -17.45 -9.14
N PHE A 126 15.83 -16.24 -9.72
CA PHE A 126 16.38 -16.01 -11.05
C PHE A 126 17.91 -16.29 -11.10
N SER A 127 18.68 -15.78 -10.14
CA SER A 127 20.10 -16.04 -10.04
C SER A 127 20.40 -17.53 -9.88
N ALA A 128 19.65 -18.24 -9.06
CA ALA A 128 19.80 -19.68 -8.88
C ALA A 128 19.46 -20.47 -10.17
N ARG A 129 18.42 -20.05 -10.89
CA ARG A 129 18.08 -20.64 -12.19
C ARG A 129 19.20 -20.41 -13.21
N ASP A 130 19.69 -19.17 -13.28
CA ASP A 130 20.74 -18.80 -14.26
C ASP A 130 22.07 -19.49 -13.95
N ALA A 131 22.38 -19.76 -12.68
CA ALA A 131 23.54 -20.54 -12.29
C ALA A 131 23.48 -22.01 -12.74
N VAL A 132 22.27 -22.57 -12.91
CA VAL A 132 22.09 -23.97 -13.33
C VAL A 132 21.90 -24.10 -14.86
N SER A 133 21.22 -23.13 -15.47
CA SER A 133 20.80 -23.18 -16.89
C SER A 133 21.36 -22.03 -17.73
N GLY A 134 22.10 -21.12 -17.13
CA GLY A 134 22.76 -20.02 -17.85
C GLY A 134 23.90 -20.56 -18.72
N VAL A 135 24.06 -20.00 -19.92
CA VAL A 135 25.19 -20.29 -20.78
C VAL A 135 26.38 -19.46 -20.30
N ASP A 136 27.43 -20.13 -19.84
CA ASP A 136 28.73 -19.51 -19.56
C ASP A 136 29.45 -19.26 -20.89
N LEU A 137 29.42 -18.04 -21.38
CA LEU A 137 30.01 -17.65 -22.67
C LEU A 137 31.54 -17.87 -22.69
N ASP A 138 32.21 -17.78 -21.56
CA ASP A 138 33.68 -18.01 -21.48
C ASP A 138 33.97 -19.49 -21.63
N GLN A 139 33.15 -20.35 -21.04
CA GLN A 139 33.26 -21.80 -21.18
C GLN A 139 32.91 -22.25 -22.60
N GLU A 140 31.86 -21.71 -23.20
CA GLU A 140 31.48 -21.97 -24.59
C GLU A 140 32.57 -21.55 -25.56
N ALA A 141 33.17 -20.37 -25.35
CA ALA A 141 34.30 -19.89 -26.16
C ALA A 141 35.53 -20.79 -26.02
N ALA A 142 35.85 -21.26 -24.81
CA ALA A 142 36.96 -22.19 -24.59
C ALA A 142 36.70 -23.55 -25.25
N ASP A 143 35.50 -24.07 -25.18
CA ASP A 143 35.13 -25.32 -25.84
C ASP A 143 35.14 -25.17 -27.36
N LEU A 144 34.69 -24.05 -27.91
CA LEU A 144 34.77 -23.73 -29.33
C LEU A 144 36.21 -23.72 -29.85
N LEU A 145 37.12 -23.08 -29.11
CA LEU A 145 38.57 -23.09 -29.40
C LEU A 145 39.14 -24.50 -29.35
N ARG A 146 38.73 -25.31 -28.37
CA ARG A 146 39.18 -26.71 -28.25
C ARG A 146 38.68 -27.54 -29.43
N PHE A 147 37.45 -27.37 -29.86
CA PHE A 147 36.92 -28.05 -31.04
C PHE A 147 37.58 -27.60 -32.34
N GLN A 148 37.91 -26.30 -32.49
CA GLN A 148 38.66 -25.80 -33.64
C GLN A 148 40.06 -26.43 -33.71
N GLN A 149 40.74 -26.52 -32.58
CA GLN A 149 42.09 -27.16 -32.50
C GLN A 149 42.00 -28.65 -32.82
N ALA A 150 40.97 -29.38 -32.30
CA ALA A 150 40.77 -30.77 -32.59
C ALA A 150 40.46 -31.00 -34.09
N TYR A 151 39.63 -30.14 -34.69
CA TYR A 151 39.33 -30.19 -36.12
C TYR A 151 40.56 -29.97 -36.98
N SER A 152 41.39 -28.98 -36.66
CA SER A 152 42.67 -28.72 -37.31
C SER A 152 43.65 -29.89 -37.20
N ALA A 153 43.73 -30.51 -36.02
CA ALA A 153 44.57 -31.69 -35.82
C ALA A 153 44.08 -32.88 -36.64
N CYS A 154 42.79 -33.13 -36.71
CA CYS A 154 42.22 -34.19 -37.58
C CYS A 154 42.51 -33.92 -39.07
N ALA A 155 42.39 -32.65 -39.52
CA ALA A 155 42.72 -32.31 -40.92
C ALA A 155 44.20 -32.56 -41.23
N HIS A 156 45.11 -32.25 -40.31
CA HIS A 156 46.53 -32.57 -40.45
C HIS A 156 46.81 -34.07 -40.51
N ILE A 157 46.15 -34.86 -39.65
CA ILE A 157 46.30 -36.33 -39.68
C ILE A 157 45.87 -36.91 -41.03
N ILE A 158 44.71 -36.42 -41.59
CA ILE A 158 44.23 -36.84 -42.88
C ILE A 158 45.23 -36.46 -44.00
N GLN A 159 45.83 -35.27 -43.89
CA GLN A 159 46.81 -34.83 -44.86
C GLN A 159 48.08 -35.72 -44.82
N VAL A 160 48.64 -35.98 -43.64
CA VAL A 160 49.76 -36.86 -43.45
C VAL A 160 49.45 -38.28 -43.95
N ALA A 161 48.26 -38.81 -43.69
CA ALA A 161 47.86 -40.13 -44.19
C ALA A 161 47.80 -40.17 -45.73
N ARG A 162 47.31 -39.11 -46.39
CA ARG A 162 47.32 -39.00 -47.85
C ARG A 162 48.73 -38.93 -48.41
N ASP A 163 49.57 -38.07 -47.83
CA ASP A 163 50.96 -37.91 -48.26
C ASP A 163 51.72 -39.24 -48.13
N THR A 164 51.52 -39.97 -47.04
CA THR A 164 52.13 -41.30 -46.81
C THR A 164 51.60 -42.35 -47.82
N LEU A 165 50.33 -42.34 -48.17
CA LEU A 165 49.75 -43.21 -49.19
C LEU A 165 50.30 -42.91 -50.61
N ASP A 166 50.44 -41.61 -50.94
CA ASP A 166 50.99 -41.18 -52.22
C ASP A 166 52.48 -41.58 -52.34
N GLU A 167 53.24 -41.46 -51.23
CA GLU A 167 54.64 -41.92 -51.19
C GLU A 167 54.78 -43.44 -51.37
N ILE A 168 53.89 -44.22 -50.74
CA ILE A 168 53.85 -45.67 -50.94
C ILE A 168 53.51 -46.04 -52.39
N LEU A 169 52.54 -45.35 -53.02
CA LEU A 169 52.14 -45.60 -54.41
C LEU A 169 53.22 -45.21 -55.42
N GLN A 170 54.11 -44.27 -55.10
CA GLN A 170 55.25 -43.91 -55.94
C GLN A 170 56.39 -44.91 -55.90
N LEU A 171 56.43 -45.80 -54.90
CA LEU A 171 57.45 -46.84 -54.73
C LEU A 171 57.15 -48.13 -55.45
N PHE A 172 55.96 -48.28 -56.04
CA PHE A 172 55.51 -49.43 -56.86
C PHE A 172 55.19 -48.99 -58.27
#